data_8ccf4409bbfef015e8d134bca74d5327
#
_entry.id   8ccf4409bbfef015e8d134bca74d5327
#
_cell.length_a   1.000
_cell.length_b   1.000
_cell.length_c   1.000
_cell.angle_alpha   90.00
_cell.angle_beta   90.00
_cell.angle_gamma   90.00
#
_symmetry.space_group_name_H-M   'P 1'
#
loop_
_entity.id
_entity.type
_entity.pdbx_description
1 polymer ?
#
loop_
_entity_poly.entity_id
_entity_poly.type
_entity_poly.pdbx_seq_one_letter_code
_entity_poly.pdbx_strand_id
1 'polypeptide(L)'
;MTGVQTCALPIFNYGESDRIVSLFTLEHGRLRGFAKSARASRKRFGGQLEPANRLAVTFSLKEEGLSRIERVEQSSCYPELRERLESLALSLYACELVETLTPEGHPLPRLFRLLSTLLEHLTGRAGSAADRRFFEINLLNILGYRPVLDTALLQPLSDCLKTGSFGKIRFSDAELEAAGRLLDREIAGHCSRPLKSLTFLEDLG
;
A
#
# COMPACT_ATOMS: atom_id res chain seq x y z
N MET A 1 -9.60 15.53 -15.14
CA MET A 1 -9.58 14.07 -15.39
C MET A 1 -10.63 13.42 -14.52
N THR A 2 -11.46 12.55 -15.07
CA THR A 2 -12.59 11.93 -14.40
C THR A 2 -12.34 10.45 -14.16
N GLY A 3 -12.58 9.98 -12.92
CA GLY A 3 -12.70 8.55 -12.63
C GLY A 3 -11.39 7.75 -12.59
N VAL A 4 -10.27 8.34 -12.17
CA VAL A 4 -8.99 7.62 -12.05
C VAL A 4 -9.08 6.59 -10.93
N GLN A 5 -8.83 5.31 -11.24
CA GLN A 5 -8.75 4.26 -10.23
C GLN A 5 -7.54 4.45 -9.33
N THR A 6 -7.77 4.51 -8.04
CA THR A 6 -6.74 4.80 -7.04
C THR A 6 -6.85 3.88 -5.83
N CYS A 7 -5.70 3.61 -5.18
CA CYS A 7 -5.65 3.17 -3.79
C CYS A 7 -5.24 4.36 -2.93
N ALA A 8 -5.99 4.63 -1.86
CA ALA A 8 -5.62 5.66 -0.91
C ALA A 8 -4.41 5.20 -0.10
N LEU A 9 -3.35 6.00 -0.12
CA LEU A 9 -2.12 5.86 0.67
C LEU A 9 -2.23 6.70 1.94
N PRO A 10 -1.15 6.91 2.70
CA PRO A 10 -1.19 7.77 3.89
C PRO A 10 -1.81 9.13 3.63
N ILE A 11 -2.62 9.58 4.59
CA ILE A 11 -3.37 10.82 4.53
C ILE A 11 -2.89 11.75 5.64
N PHE A 12 -2.63 13.01 5.30
CA PHE A 12 -2.10 13.99 6.22
C PHE A 12 -3.12 15.11 6.46
N ASN A 13 -3.33 15.49 7.71
CA ASN A 13 -4.11 16.66 8.02
C ASN A 13 -3.32 17.93 7.62
N TYR A 14 -4.00 18.89 7.01
CA TYR A 14 -3.43 20.17 6.61
C TYR A 14 -4.34 21.30 7.11
N GLY A 15 -3.79 22.15 7.99
CA GLY A 15 -4.62 23.16 8.66
C GLY A 15 -5.75 22.53 9.50
N GLU A 16 -6.81 23.30 9.71
CA GLU A 16 -7.93 22.89 10.60
C GLU A 16 -8.93 21.94 9.95
N SER A 17 -9.16 22.05 8.64
CA SER A 17 -10.24 21.34 7.95
C SER A 17 -9.82 20.56 6.72
N ASP A 18 -8.60 20.78 6.22
CA ASP A 18 -8.12 20.24 4.96
C ASP A 18 -7.32 18.95 5.14
N ARG A 19 -7.15 18.21 4.06
CA ARG A 19 -6.26 17.03 4.00
C ARG A 19 -5.39 17.06 2.75
N ILE A 20 -4.15 16.62 2.89
CA ILE A 20 -3.31 16.20 1.77
C ILE A 20 -3.40 14.69 1.70
N VAL A 21 -3.84 14.18 0.57
CA VAL A 21 -4.06 12.76 0.34
C VAL A 21 -3.05 12.28 -0.69
N SER A 22 -2.27 11.28 -0.32
CA SER A 22 -1.47 10.56 -1.28
C SER A 22 -2.32 9.45 -1.89
N LEU A 23 -2.24 9.29 -3.19
CA LEU A 23 -3.04 8.36 -3.97
C LEU A 23 -2.14 7.61 -4.94
N PHE A 24 -2.24 6.30 -4.95
CA PHE A 24 -1.55 5.46 -5.94
C PHE A 24 -2.53 5.10 -7.04
N THR A 25 -2.28 5.60 -8.25
CA THR A 25 -3.18 5.48 -9.38
C THR A 25 -2.67 4.46 -10.38
N LEU A 26 -3.58 3.81 -11.10
CA LEU A 26 -3.22 2.85 -12.14
C LEU A 26 -2.48 3.50 -13.31
N GLU A 27 -2.93 4.70 -13.73
CA GLU A 27 -2.51 5.34 -14.97
C GLU A 27 -1.45 6.43 -14.77
N HIS A 28 -1.37 7.04 -13.58
CA HIS A 28 -0.51 8.19 -13.33
C HIS A 28 0.51 7.96 -12.20
N GLY A 29 0.58 6.72 -11.65
CA GLY A 29 1.45 6.44 -10.51
C GLY A 29 1.00 7.14 -9.23
N ARG A 30 1.95 7.50 -8.38
CA ARG A 30 1.68 8.20 -7.14
C ARG A 30 1.41 9.69 -7.39
N LEU A 31 0.28 10.17 -6.87
CA LEU A 31 -0.12 11.59 -6.94
C LEU A 31 -0.45 12.10 -5.54
N ARG A 32 -0.22 13.38 -5.31
CA ARG A 32 -0.70 14.08 -4.12
C ARG A 32 -1.84 15.00 -4.49
N GLY A 33 -2.93 14.88 -3.74
CA GLY A 33 -4.12 15.70 -3.93
C GLY A 33 -4.48 16.52 -2.70
N PHE A 34 -4.90 17.75 -2.92
CA PHE A 34 -5.43 18.63 -1.89
C PHE A 34 -6.93 18.46 -1.80
N ALA A 35 -7.42 18.01 -0.65
CA ALA A 35 -8.84 17.82 -0.37
C ALA A 35 -9.33 18.93 0.58
N LYS A 36 -9.85 20.02 -0.01
CA LYS A 36 -10.34 21.18 0.75
C LYS A 36 -11.55 20.82 1.60
N SER A 37 -11.51 21.20 2.89
CA SER A 37 -12.53 20.94 3.89
C SER A 37 -12.89 19.45 4.04
N ALA A 38 -11.94 18.54 3.81
CA ALA A 38 -12.19 17.11 3.83
C ALA A 38 -12.60 16.58 5.22
N ARG A 39 -12.19 17.24 6.31
CA ARG A 39 -12.56 16.88 7.68
C ARG A 39 -13.97 17.30 8.04
N ALA A 40 -14.45 18.41 7.47
CA ALA A 40 -15.76 18.97 7.76
C ALA A 40 -16.86 18.49 6.79
N SER A 41 -16.49 18.13 5.56
CA SER A 41 -17.43 17.82 4.49
C SER A 41 -17.79 16.34 4.44
N ARG A 42 -18.80 15.93 5.20
CA ARG A 42 -19.38 14.58 5.08
C ARG A 42 -19.98 14.30 3.70
N LYS A 43 -20.51 15.31 3.03
CA LYS A 43 -21.20 15.17 1.73
C LYS A 43 -20.24 14.90 0.55
N ARG A 44 -19.03 15.51 0.57
CA ARG A 44 -18.07 15.38 -0.55
C ARG A 44 -17.12 14.21 -0.41
N PHE A 45 -16.72 13.91 0.81
CA PHE A 45 -15.68 12.93 1.09
C PHE A 45 -16.12 11.81 2.03
N GLY A 46 -17.17 12.02 2.83
CA GLY A 46 -17.97 11.02 3.56
C GLY A 46 -17.23 9.90 4.31
N GLY A 47 -16.00 10.16 4.80
CA GLY A 47 -15.18 9.11 5.39
C GLY A 47 -14.52 8.19 4.34
N GLN A 48 -14.67 8.48 3.05
CA GLN A 48 -14.10 7.66 1.97
C GLN A 48 -12.59 7.83 1.85
N LEU A 49 -12.07 9.02 2.21
CA LEU A 49 -10.64 9.31 2.23
C LEU A 49 -10.01 8.68 3.48
N GLU A 50 -9.84 7.37 3.44
CA GLU A 50 -9.15 6.60 4.46
C GLU A 50 -8.08 5.71 3.77
N PRO A 51 -6.92 5.47 4.42
CA PRO A 51 -5.90 4.58 3.86
C PRO A 51 -6.46 3.19 3.53
N ALA A 52 -5.91 2.57 2.52
CA ALA A 52 -6.30 1.27 1.99
C ALA A 52 -7.68 1.22 1.29
N ASN A 53 -8.46 2.30 1.23
CA ASN A 53 -9.66 2.35 0.40
C ASN A 53 -9.31 2.43 -1.08
N ARG A 54 -10.10 1.75 -1.90
CA ARG A 54 -10.04 1.87 -3.36
C ARG A 54 -11.09 2.89 -3.82
N LEU A 55 -10.64 3.88 -4.58
CA LEU A 55 -11.42 5.06 -4.91
C LEU A 55 -11.35 5.35 -6.41
N ALA A 56 -12.41 5.94 -6.95
CA ALA A 56 -12.36 6.67 -8.21
C ALA A 56 -12.32 8.17 -7.88
N VAL A 57 -11.24 8.84 -8.28
CA VAL A 57 -10.99 10.23 -7.90
C VAL A 57 -10.99 11.12 -9.12
N THR A 58 -11.72 12.22 -9.04
CA THR A 58 -11.68 13.30 -10.03
C THR A 58 -10.74 14.40 -9.55
N PHE A 59 -9.72 14.68 -10.36
CA PHE A 59 -8.75 15.73 -10.09
C PHE A 59 -8.93 16.92 -11.02
N SER A 60 -8.72 18.12 -10.47
CA SER A 60 -8.33 19.30 -11.22
C SER A 60 -6.80 19.38 -11.16
N LEU A 61 -6.15 18.95 -12.24
CA LEU A 61 -4.69 18.96 -12.33
C LEU A 61 -4.20 20.40 -12.40
N LYS A 62 -3.12 20.69 -11.67
CA LYS A 62 -2.33 21.91 -11.81
C LYS A 62 -1.00 21.56 -12.48
N GLU A 63 -0.48 22.46 -13.27
CA GLU A 63 0.85 22.31 -13.86
C GLU A 63 1.95 22.35 -12.81
N GLU A 64 1.73 23.12 -11.74
CA GLU A 64 2.62 23.18 -10.58
C GLU A 64 1.83 23.05 -9.27
N GLY A 65 2.42 22.34 -8.31
CA GLY A 65 1.89 22.15 -6.97
C GLY A 65 0.88 21.02 -6.83
N LEU A 66 0.10 21.03 -5.73
CA LEU A 66 -0.84 19.98 -5.42
C LEU A 66 -2.10 20.07 -6.29
N SER A 67 -2.42 18.99 -6.97
CA SER A 67 -3.69 18.83 -7.69
C SER A 67 -4.86 18.85 -6.72
N ARG A 68 -5.98 19.48 -7.10
CA ARG A 68 -7.15 19.53 -6.24
C ARG A 68 -8.03 18.31 -6.45
N ILE A 69 -8.44 17.67 -5.36
CA ILE A 69 -9.45 16.63 -5.37
C ILE A 69 -10.83 17.29 -5.41
N GLU A 70 -11.53 17.12 -6.52
CA GLU A 70 -12.87 17.70 -6.72
C GLU A 70 -13.95 16.76 -6.22
N ARG A 71 -13.84 15.45 -6.54
CA ARG A 71 -14.80 14.43 -6.21
C ARG A 71 -14.11 13.11 -5.92
N VAL A 72 -14.68 12.40 -4.96
CA VAL A 72 -14.30 11.03 -4.65
C VAL A 72 -15.54 10.17 -4.76
N GLU A 73 -15.45 9.12 -5.54
CA GLU A 73 -16.43 8.05 -5.62
C GLU A 73 -15.76 6.78 -5.11
N GLN A 74 -16.39 6.16 -4.16
CA GLN A 74 -15.88 4.92 -3.61
C GLN A 74 -16.11 3.79 -4.61
N SER A 75 -15.03 3.13 -5.06
CA SER A 75 -15.15 1.94 -5.90
C SER A 75 -15.15 0.65 -5.08
N SER A 76 -14.43 0.62 -3.97
CA SER A 76 -14.48 -0.48 -2.99
C SER A 76 -14.02 0.04 -1.62
N CYS A 77 -14.84 -0.20 -0.60
CA CYS A 77 -14.46 -0.10 0.80
C CYS A 77 -14.20 -1.51 1.29
N TYR A 78 -13.20 -1.64 2.09
CA TYR A 78 -12.89 -2.92 2.73
C TYR A 78 -13.13 -2.77 4.24
N PRO A 79 -14.41 -2.68 4.71
CA PRO A 79 -14.69 -2.52 6.15
C PRO A 79 -14.12 -3.68 6.96
N GLU A 80 -14.07 -4.86 6.36
CA GLU A 80 -13.55 -6.09 6.98
C GLU A 80 -12.07 -5.96 7.36
N LEU A 81 -11.30 -5.13 6.66
CA LEU A 81 -9.89 -4.85 7.04
C LEU A 81 -9.78 -4.22 8.42
N ARG A 82 -10.81 -3.47 8.84
CA ARG A 82 -10.83 -2.77 10.13
C ARG A 82 -11.33 -3.63 11.27
N GLU A 83 -11.92 -4.77 10.96
CA GLU A 83 -12.41 -5.74 11.95
C GLU A 83 -11.29 -6.62 12.51
N ARG A 84 -10.16 -6.68 11.80
CA ARG A 84 -8.99 -7.51 12.18
C ARG A 84 -7.74 -6.66 12.19
N LEU A 85 -7.10 -6.57 13.36
CA LEU A 85 -5.92 -5.71 13.55
C LEU A 85 -4.76 -6.10 12.65
N GLU A 86 -4.53 -7.39 12.45
CA GLU A 86 -3.46 -7.91 11.60
C GLU A 86 -3.67 -7.50 10.12
N SER A 87 -4.91 -7.58 9.64
CA SER A 87 -5.25 -7.16 8.28
C SER A 87 -5.12 -5.65 8.10
N LEU A 88 -5.58 -4.88 9.09
CA LEU A 88 -5.42 -3.43 9.09
C LEU A 88 -3.95 -3.03 9.11
N ALA A 89 -3.16 -3.59 10.02
CA ALA A 89 -1.74 -3.29 10.17
C ALA A 89 -0.96 -3.60 8.88
N LEU A 90 -1.18 -4.79 8.28
CA LEU A 90 -0.54 -5.17 7.04
C LEU A 90 -0.97 -4.28 5.86
N SER A 91 -2.24 -3.89 5.79
CA SER A 91 -2.71 -2.98 4.74
C SER A 91 -2.10 -1.58 4.86
N LEU A 92 -2.00 -1.05 6.07
CA LEU A 92 -1.35 0.25 6.33
C LEU A 92 0.14 0.20 6.02
N TYR A 93 0.81 -0.88 6.40
CA TYR A 93 2.21 -1.12 6.09
C TYR A 93 2.46 -1.18 4.58
N ALA A 94 1.66 -1.94 3.84
CA ALA A 94 1.78 -2.01 2.38
C ALA A 94 1.55 -0.65 1.71
N CYS A 95 0.57 0.13 2.17
CA CYS A 95 0.33 1.48 1.68
C CYS A 95 1.51 2.43 1.97
N GLU A 96 2.11 2.36 3.17
CA GLU A 96 3.25 3.20 3.52
C GLU A 96 4.52 2.80 2.72
N LEU A 97 4.73 1.51 2.46
CA LEU A 97 5.81 1.04 1.61
C LEU A 97 5.68 1.61 0.18
N VAL A 98 4.50 1.49 -0.41
CA VAL A 98 4.24 2.06 -1.75
C VAL A 98 4.48 3.57 -1.75
N GLU A 99 3.97 4.30 -0.74
CA GLU A 99 4.21 5.75 -0.61
C GLU A 99 5.69 6.10 -0.53
N THR A 100 6.46 5.30 0.22
CA THR A 100 7.86 5.61 0.51
C THR A 100 8.80 5.24 -0.65
N LEU A 101 8.53 4.12 -1.32
CA LEU A 101 9.43 3.54 -2.31
C LEU A 101 9.09 3.92 -3.76
N THR A 102 7.95 4.59 -4.01
CA THR A 102 7.60 4.98 -5.39
C THR A 102 7.77 6.48 -5.63
N PRO A 103 8.32 6.88 -6.78
CA PRO A 103 8.37 8.28 -7.17
C PRO A 103 6.98 8.80 -7.55
N GLU A 104 6.79 10.13 -7.51
CA GLU A 104 5.56 10.76 -8.00
C GLU A 104 5.49 10.72 -9.53
N GLY A 105 4.26 10.57 -10.04
CA GLY A 105 3.98 10.70 -11.47
C GLY A 105 4.44 9.53 -12.34
N HIS A 106 4.93 8.43 -11.77
CA HIS A 106 5.39 7.27 -12.53
C HIS A 106 4.40 6.10 -12.42
N PRO A 107 3.71 5.75 -13.52
CA PRO A 107 2.79 4.62 -13.52
C PRO A 107 3.51 3.29 -13.28
N LEU A 108 3.01 2.52 -12.34
CA LEU A 108 3.48 1.18 -12.02
C LEU A 108 2.28 0.21 -11.97
N PRO A 109 1.70 -0.18 -13.12
CA PRO A 109 0.45 -0.95 -13.15
C PRO A 109 0.56 -2.33 -12.48
N ARG A 110 1.74 -2.95 -12.50
CA ARG A 110 1.99 -4.23 -11.80
C ARG A 110 1.93 -4.05 -10.29
N LEU A 111 2.50 -2.97 -9.77
CA LEU A 111 2.48 -2.65 -8.34
C LEU A 111 1.06 -2.26 -7.89
N PHE A 112 0.33 -1.50 -8.71
CA PHE A 112 -1.07 -1.17 -8.43
C PHE A 112 -1.91 -2.44 -8.28
N ARG A 113 -1.75 -3.40 -9.19
CA ARG A 113 -2.44 -4.70 -9.11
C ARG A 113 -2.01 -5.49 -7.87
N LEU A 114 -0.72 -5.53 -7.55
CA LEU A 114 -0.21 -6.22 -6.36
C LEU A 114 -0.86 -5.67 -5.08
N LEU A 115 -0.87 -4.33 -4.91
CA LEU A 115 -1.50 -3.68 -3.76
C LEU A 115 -3.01 -3.96 -3.72
N SER A 116 -3.72 -3.81 -4.84
CA SER A 116 -5.16 -4.07 -4.91
C SER A 116 -5.50 -5.52 -4.55
N THR A 117 -4.72 -6.49 -5.06
CA THR A 117 -4.92 -7.92 -4.76
C THR A 117 -4.62 -8.24 -3.29
N LEU A 118 -3.63 -7.58 -2.67
CA LEU A 118 -3.39 -7.72 -1.23
C LEU A 118 -4.60 -7.24 -0.43
N LEU A 119 -5.11 -6.04 -0.73
CA LEU A 119 -6.26 -5.48 -0.01
C LEU A 119 -7.50 -6.38 -0.14
N GLU A 120 -7.77 -6.89 -1.33
CA GLU A 120 -8.84 -7.86 -1.57
C GLU A 120 -8.61 -9.18 -0.81
N HIS A 121 -7.39 -9.69 -0.79
CA HIS A 121 -7.04 -10.93 -0.08
C HIS A 121 -7.26 -10.81 1.43
N LEU A 122 -6.94 -9.65 2.01
CA LEU A 122 -7.07 -9.38 3.44
C LEU A 122 -8.53 -9.19 3.91
N THR A 123 -9.50 -8.99 3.03
CA THR A 123 -10.92 -8.88 3.42
C THR A 123 -11.46 -10.21 3.95
N GLY A 124 -11.01 -11.33 3.40
CA GLY A 124 -11.52 -12.66 3.72
C GLY A 124 -10.82 -13.36 4.90
N ARG A 125 -9.69 -12.84 5.39
CA ARG A 125 -8.83 -13.50 6.38
C ARG A 125 -7.96 -12.53 7.17
N ALA A 126 -7.42 -12.98 8.30
CA ALA A 126 -6.37 -12.25 9.00
C ALA A 126 -5.09 -12.20 8.16
N GLY A 127 -4.42 -11.06 8.16
CA GLY A 127 -3.11 -10.90 7.53
C GLY A 127 -2.06 -11.76 8.24
N SER A 128 -1.16 -12.36 7.47
CA SER A 128 -0.12 -13.24 7.98
C SER A 128 1.29 -12.74 7.64
N ALA A 129 2.29 -13.25 8.36
CA ALA A 129 3.69 -13.00 8.03
C ALA A 129 4.03 -13.48 6.62
N ALA A 130 3.46 -14.60 6.16
CA ALA A 130 3.66 -15.09 4.79
C ALA A 130 3.09 -14.12 3.74
N ASP A 131 1.93 -13.50 3.98
CA ASP A 131 1.35 -12.48 3.09
C ASP A 131 2.23 -11.23 3.04
N ARG A 132 2.80 -10.82 4.19
CA ARG A 132 3.77 -9.72 4.28
C ARG A 132 4.98 -10.02 3.40
N ARG A 133 5.63 -11.19 3.54
CA ARG A 133 6.83 -11.57 2.77
C ARG A 133 6.53 -11.71 1.28
N PHE A 134 5.34 -12.22 0.93
CA PHE A 134 4.88 -12.26 -0.45
C PHE A 134 4.79 -10.86 -1.06
N PHE A 135 4.17 -9.91 -0.35
CA PHE A 135 4.04 -8.54 -0.83
C PHE A 135 5.40 -7.86 -1.00
N GLU A 136 6.27 -7.95 0.02
CA GLU A 136 7.59 -7.32 0.05
C GLU A 136 8.49 -7.76 -1.08
N ILE A 137 8.63 -9.08 -1.30
CA ILE A 137 9.50 -9.59 -2.37
C ILE A 137 9.01 -9.22 -3.77
N ASN A 138 7.68 -9.24 -3.98
CA ASN A 138 7.10 -8.83 -5.24
C ASN A 138 7.21 -7.32 -5.47
N LEU A 139 7.02 -6.50 -4.44
CA LEU A 139 7.25 -5.05 -4.48
C LEU A 139 8.69 -4.74 -4.89
N LEU A 140 9.68 -5.31 -4.19
CA LEU A 140 11.10 -5.11 -4.49
C LEU A 140 11.45 -5.58 -5.91
N ASN A 141 10.91 -6.71 -6.34
CA ASN A 141 11.12 -7.21 -7.70
C ASN A 141 10.52 -6.27 -8.77
N ILE A 142 9.34 -5.69 -8.53
CA ILE A 142 8.71 -4.73 -9.46
C ILE A 142 9.52 -3.44 -9.55
N LEU A 143 10.08 -2.99 -8.43
CA LEU A 143 10.91 -1.79 -8.35
C LEU A 143 12.36 -1.97 -8.82
N GLY A 144 12.78 -3.21 -9.11
CA GLY A 144 14.14 -3.51 -9.53
C GLY A 144 15.15 -3.70 -8.38
N TYR A 145 14.67 -3.82 -7.15
CA TYR A 145 15.47 -3.97 -5.91
C TYR A 145 15.48 -5.41 -5.38
N ARG A 146 15.22 -6.40 -6.26
CA ARG A 146 15.15 -7.80 -5.84
C ARG A 146 16.47 -8.28 -5.25
N PRO A 147 16.49 -8.77 -3.99
CA PRO A 147 17.69 -9.31 -3.38
C PRO A 147 18.09 -10.66 -4.01
N VAL A 148 19.33 -11.06 -3.75
CA VAL A 148 19.82 -12.40 -4.11
C VAL A 148 19.19 -13.43 -3.17
N LEU A 149 18.67 -14.51 -3.75
CA LEU A 149 18.00 -15.60 -3.04
C LEU A 149 18.82 -16.90 -3.25
N ASP A 150 19.90 -17.02 -2.49
CA ASP A 150 20.96 -18.02 -2.71
C ASP A 150 20.93 -19.20 -1.73
N THR A 151 20.00 -19.20 -0.77
CA THR A 151 19.88 -20.27 0.23
C THR A 151 18.57 -21.02 0.15
N ALA A 152 18.56 -22.29 0.58
CA ALA A 152 17.34 -23.10 0.64
C ALA A 152 16.23 -22.47 1.50
N LEU A 153 16.61 -21.76 2.59
CA LEU A 153 15.65 -21.05 3.44
C LEU A 153 14.92 -19.90 2.75
N LEU A 154 15.46 -19.40 1.63
CA LEU A 154 14.84 -18.33 0.84
C LEU A 154 14.05 -18.87 -0.38
N GLN A 155 13.99 -20.18 -0.55
CA GLN A 155 13.24 -20.81 -1.65
C GLN A 155 11.77 -20.36 -1.73
N PRO A 156 11.03 -20.24 -0.59
CA PRO A 156 9.64 -19.74 -0.64
C PRO A 156 9.52 -18.33 -1.22
N LEU A 157 10.49 -17.43 -1.00
CA LEU A 157 10.51 -16.11 -1.64
C LEU A 157 10.66 -16.22 -3.16
N SER A 158 11.51 -17.15 -3.64
CA SER A 158 11.62 -17.43 -5.07
C SER A 158 10.30 -17.96 -5.65
N ASP A 159 9.59 -18.78 -4.90
CA ASP A 159 8.29 -19.31 -5.33
C ASP A 159 7.18 -18.26 -5.29
N CYS A 160 7.24 -17.29 -4.38
CA CYS A 160 6.38 -16.11 -4.38
C CYS A 160 6.49 -15.30 -5.69
N LEU A 161 7.68 -15.23 -6.29
CA LEU A 161 7.89 -14.53 -7.56
C LEU A 161 7.30 -15.26 -8.77
N LYS A 162 7.10 -16.57 -8.66
CA LYS A 162 6.55 -17.42 -9.73
C LYS A 162 5.03 -17.50 -9.70
N THR A 163 4.42 -17.27 -8.53
CA THR A 163 2.97 -17.30 -8.37
C THR A 163 2.39 -15.89 -8.32
N GLY A 164 1.23 -15.69 -8.96
CA GLY A 164 0.52 -14.40 -8.93
C GLY A 164 -0.50 -14.27 -7.79
N SER A 165 -0.48 -15.17 -6.79
CA SER A 165 -1.58 -15.26 -5.81
C SER A 165 -1.07 -15.36 -4.38
N PHE A 166 -1.64 -14.54 -3.50
CA PHE A 166 -1.45 -14.62 -2.05
C PHE A 166 -1.97 -15.95 -1.47
N GLY A 167 -1.41 -16.36 -0.33
CA GLY A 167 -1.87 -17.50 0.46
C GLY A 167 -1.57 -18.88 -0.14
N LYS A 168 -0.81 -18.96 -1.25
CA LYS A 168 -0.44 -20.23 -1.89
C LYS A 168 0.91 -20.79 -1.42
N ILE A 169 1.83 -19.92 -1.04
CA ILE A 169 3.15 -20.30 -0.56
C ILE A 169 3.12 -20.43 0.95
N ARG A 170 3.60 -21.54 1.45
CA ARG A 170 3.78 -21.79 2.88
C ARG A 170 5.25 -21.56 3.23
N PHE A 171 5.46 -21.05 4.41
CA PHE A 171 6.76 -20.85 5.04
C PHE A 171 6.79 -21.62 6.35
N SER A 172 7.88 -22.26 6.66
CA SER A 172 8.22 -22.65 8.02
C SER A 172 8.68 -21.43 8.84
N ASP A 173 8.75 -21.56 10.15
CA ASP A 173 9.20 -20.47 11.03
C ASP A 173 10.64 -20.03 10.69
N ALA A 174 11.54 -20.99 10.43
CA ALA A 174 12.91 -20.70 10.03
C ALA A 174 13.01 -19.95 8.69
N GLU A 175 12.15 -20.27 7.73
CA GLU A 175 12.07 -19.58 6.43
C GLU A 175 11.48 -18.16 6.59
N LEU A 176 10.45 -17.99 7.43
CA LEU A 176 9.90 -16.67 7.75
C LEU A 176 10.94 -15.77 8.39
N GLU A 177 11.71 -16.30 9.35
CA GLU A 177 12.77 -15.56 10.01
C GLU A 177 13.89 -15.18 9.03
N ALA A 178 14.34 -16.11 8.20
CA ALA A 178 15.36 -15.83 7.18
C ALA A 178 14.88 -14.79 6.15
N ALA A 179 13.65 -14.94 5.65
CA ALA A 179 13.02 -13.99 4.75
C ALA A 179 12.89 -12.61 5.41
N GLY A 180 12.50 -12.58 6.69
CA GLY A 180 12.42 -11.35 7.48
C GLY A 180 13.73 -10.59 7.52
N ARG A 181 14.78 -11.22 8.01
CA ARG A 181 16.13 -10.60 8.10
C ARG A 181 16.61 -10.04 6.75
N LEU A 182 16.34 -10.75 5.66
CA LEU A 182 16.72 -10.28 4.33
C LEU A 182 15.89 -9.08 3.89
N LEU A 183 14.57 -9.21 3.87
CA LEU A 183 13.67 -8.21 3.29
C LEU A 183 13.61 -6.93 4.13
N ASP A 184 13.64 -7.04 5.47
CA ASP A 184 13.65 -5.87 6.35
C ASP A 184 14.92 -5.04 6.14
N ARG A 185 16.09 -5.68 5.94
CA ARG A 185 17.35 -5.00 5.61
C ARG A 185 17.28 -4.32 4.24
N GLU A 186 16.81 -5.02 3.22
CA GLU A 186 16.71 -4.47 1.86
C GLU A 186 15.74 -3.27 1.82
N ILE A 187 14.57 -3.40 2.44
CA ILE A 187 13.58 -2.31 2.53
C ILE A 187 14.17 -1.12 3.29
N ALA A 188 14.82 -1.34 4.44
CA ALA A 188 15.43 -0.28 5.21
C ALA A 188 16.51 0.47 4.42
N GLY A 189 17.26 -0.24 3.56
CA GLY A 189 18.28 0.35 2.68
C GLY A 189 17.72 1.30 1.61
N HIS A 190 16.45 1.13 1.24
CA HIS A 190 15.78 1.97 0.24
C HIS A 190 14.84 3.03 0.86
N CYS A 191 14.53 2.93 2.16
CA CYS A 191 13.68 3.90 2.84
C CYS A 191 14.49 5.10 3.34
N SER A 192 14.09 6.31 2.97
CA SER A 192 14.69 7.56 3.47
C SER A 192 14.29 7.90 4.91
N ARG A 193 13.30 7.21 5.46
CA ARG A 193 12.76 7.40 6.81
C ARG A 193 12.21 6.09 7.36
N PRO A 194 12.16 5.92 8.70
CA PRO A 194 11.50 4.78 9.32
C PRO A 194 10.01 4.69 8.94
N LEU A 195 9.52 3.47 8.77
CA LEU A 195 8.10 3.20 8.49
C LEU A 195 7.33 3.16 9.82
N LYS A 196 6.36 4.05 9.97
CA LYS A 196 5.55 4.13 11.21
C LYS A 196 4.61 2.94 11.37
N SER A 197 4.08 2.45 10.25
CA SER A 197 3.19 1.28 10.24
C SER A 197 3.91 -0.03 10.55
N LEU A 198 5.24 -0.07 10.38
CA LEU A 198 6.03 -1.26 10.71
C LEU A 198 6.01 -1.53 12.20
N THR A 199 6.22 -0.51 13.04
CA THR A 199 6.14 -0.65 14.50
C THR A 199 4.78 -1.20 14.93
N PHE A 200 3.68 -0.63 14.37
CA PHE A 200 2.33 -1.12 14.66
C PHE A 200 2.13 -2.59 14.22
N LEU A 201 2.69 -2.98 13.09
CA LEU A 201 2.60 -4.36 12.59
C LEU A 201 3.40 -5.34 13.45
N GLU A 202 4.57 -4.93 13.96
CA GLU A 202 5.44 -5.74 14.81
C GLU A 202 4.87 -5.92 16.24
N ASP A 203 4.16 -4.92 16.76
CA ASP A 203 3.51 -5.01 18.07
C ASP A 203 2.35 -6.05 18.11
N LEU A 204 1.90 -6.53 16.95
CA LEU A 204 0.81 -7.52 16.84
C LEU A 204 1.30 -8.97 16.62
N GLY A 205 2.56 -9.17 16.29
CA GLY A 205 3.17 -10.48 15.99
C GLY A 205 4.06 -10.95 17.06
#